data_47333d356b8dd268251c31a18a102165
#
_entry.id   47333d356b8dd268251c31a18a102165
#
_cell.length_a   1.000
_cell.length_b   1.000
_cell.length_c   1.000
_cell.angle_alpha   90.00
_cell.angle_beta   90.00
_cell.angle_gamma   90.00
#
_symmetry.space_group_name_H-M   'P 1'
#
loop_
_entity.id
_entity.type
_entity.pdbx_description
1 polymer ?
#
loop_
_entity_poly.entity_id
_entity_poly.type
_entity_poly.pdbx_seq_one_letter_code
_entity_poly.pdbx_strand_id
1 'polypeptide(L)'
;MQRSLILTRADLVSQYKAVPHSDYAYLIKWNEYYAPKALNYLLTNGLYVNTAFKSFSIDTHEGSMDFGYGTLLIPVGRQEVTAEEVNQIVNEATKLAGIQAYATKTGYSTKGIDLGSGNFETIRGPKALMVIGDGTSSYEAGEVWHLLDEKVGMPITKIQSDDLRRAIGQGNYNTLVLVSGNYNSLGEETLEGVKQWIRNGGTLITIRRATEWAISSG
;
A
#
# COMPACT_ATOMS: atom_id res chain seq x y z
N MET A 1 34.57 13.55 -16.72
CA MET A 1 34.46 12.17 -16.19
C MET A 1 33.66 12.23 -14.90
N GLN A 2 32.32 12.04 -14.98
CA GLN A 2 31.45 12.05 -13.80
C GLN A 2 31.60 10.70 -13.10
N ARG A 3 32.10 10.71 -11.87
CA ARG A 3 32.08 9.52 -11.00
C ARG A 3 30.62 9.26 -10.59
N SER A 4 30.06 8.16 -11.04
CA SER A 4 28.81 7.65 -10.48
C SER A 4 29.06 7.29 -9.00
N LEU A 5 28.41 8.02 -8.10
CA LEU A 5 28.36 7.68 -6.69
C LEU A 5 27.54 6.38 -6.53
N ILE A 6 28.18 5.30 -6.16
CA ILE A 6 27.49 4.10 -5.72
C ILE A 6 27.07 4.38 -4.27
N LEU A 7 25.77 4.70 -4.08
CA LEU A 7 25.20 4.86 -2.75
C LEU A 7 25.07 3.48 -2.10
N THR A 8 25.60 3.32 -0.93
CA THR A 8 25.44 2.13 -0.11
C THR A 8 24.14 2.22 0.70
N ARG A 9 23.66 1.09 1.25
CA ARG A 9 22.50 1.09 2.17
C ARG A 9 22.75 2.00 3.39
N ALA A 10 23.97 2.15 3.83
CA ALA A 10 24.37 3.06 4.91
C ALA A 10 24.22 4.53 4.49
N ASP A 11 24.52 4.88 3.23
CA ASP A 11 24.36 6.24 2.72
C ASP A 11 22.87 6.63 2.60
N LEU A 12 21.99 5.68 2.26
CA LEU A 12 20.55 5.90 2.24
C LEU A 12 19.97 6.10 3.65
N VAL A 13 20.45 5.34 4.63
CA VAL A 13 20.05 5.52 6.05
C VAL A 13 20.58 6.84 6.61
N SER A 14 21.74 7.34 6.14
CA SER A 14 22.30 8.62 6.57
C SER A 14 21.52 9.85 6.10
N GLN A 15 20.63 9.70 5.10
CA GLN A 15 19.78 10.79 4.59
C GLN A 15 18.44 10.89 5.33
N TYR A 16 18.09 9.94 6.19
CA TYR A 16 16.88 10.00 6.98
C TYR A 16 16.96 11.16 7.99
N LYS A 17 15.93 12.02 7.95
CA LYS A 17 15.72 13.06 8.95
C LYS A 17 14.42 12.79 9.66
N ALA A 18 14.45 12.79 11.00
CA ALA A 18 13.23 12.67 11.78
C ALA A 18 12.31 13.87 11.49
N VAL A 19 11.04 13.55 11.22
CA VAL A 19 10.03 14.60 11.07
C VAL A 19 9.68 15.20 12.44
N PRO A 20 9.61 16.52 12.58
CA PRO A 20 9.25 17.15 13.85
C PRO A 20 7.80 16.83 14.24
N HIS A 21 7.49 16.98 15.50
CA HIS A 21 6.14 16.82 16.03
C HIS A 21 5.13 17.75 15.34
N SER A 22 3.95 17.24 15.05
CA SER A 22 2.80 18.00 14.58
C SER A 22 1.53 17.56 15.30
N ASP A 23 0.74 18.52 15.75
CA ASP A 23 -0.59 18.27 16.31
C ASP A 23 -1.68 18.17 15.21
N TYR A 24 -1.32 18.39 13.94
CA TYR A 24 -2.30 18.45 12.86
C TYR A 24 -2.20 17.25 11.90
N ALA A 25 -1.12 17.13 11.13
CA ALA A 25 -0.97 16.03 10.19
C ALA A 25 0.47 15.81 9.71
N TYR A 26 0.69 14.61 9.18
CA TYR A 26 1.90 14.23 8.43
C TYR A 26 1.55 13.84 7.00
N LEU A 27 2.46 14.12 6.07
CA LEU A 27 2.35 13.83 4.65
C LEU A 27 3.54 12.98 4.20
N ILE A 28 3.30 11.96 3.35
CA ILE A 28 4.34 11.15 2.72
C ILE A 28 4.05 11.10 1.22
N LYS A 29 5.07 11.42 0.40
CA LYS A 29 4.95 11.36 -1.06
C LYS A 29 4.85 9.92 -1.53
N TRP A 30 3.87 9.62 -2.41
CA TRP A 30 3.67 8.26 -2.92
C TRP A 30 4.65 7.85 -4.03
N ASN A 31 5.33 8.79 -4.67
CA ASN A 31 6.31 8.53 -5.71
C ASN A 31 7.66 7.97 -5.20
N GLU A 32 7.82 7.81 -3.89
CA GLU A 32 8.95 7.13 -3.27
C GLU A 32 8.83 5.61 -3.41
N TYR A 33 9.88 4.93 -3.87
CA TYR A 33 9.85 3.48 -4.12
C TYR A 33 9.40 2.65 -2.91
N TYR A 34 9.80 3.05 -1.71
CA TYR A 34 9.45 2.37 -0.46
C TYR A 34 8.26 3.00 0.30
N ALA A 35 7.50 3.91 -0.33
CA ALA A 35 6.27 4.43 0.27
C ALA A 35 5.27 3.32 0.67
N PRO A 36 5.08 2.22 -0.12
CA PRO A 36 4.26 1.10 0.29
C PRO A 36 4.72 0.43 1.59
N LYS A 37 6.03 0.38 1.85
CA LYS A 37 6.58 -0.17 3.10
C LYS A 37 6.22 0.70 4.30
N ALA A 38 6.35 2.02 4.17
CA ALA A 38 5.91 2.95 5.21
C ALA A 38 4.41 2.85 5.44
N LEU A 39 3.60 2.83 4.38
CA LEU A 39 2.15 2.68 4.48
C LEU A 39 1.76 1.41 5.22
N ASN A 40 2.36 0.27 4.86
CA ASN A 40 2.07 -0.99 5.54
C ASN A 40 2.38 -0.92 7.03
N TYR A 41 3.53 -0.33 7.40
CA TYR A 41 3.90 -0.14 8.80
C TYR A 41 2.89 0.74 9.55
N LEU A 42 2.47 1.87 8.97
CA LEU A 42 1.46 2.76 9.56
C LEU A 42 0.13 2.03 9.81
N LEU A 43 -0.38 1.31 8.80
CA LEU A 43 -1.64 0.57 8.88
C LEU A 43 -1.58 -0.58 9.90
N THR A 44 -0.45 -1.30 9.96
CA THR A 44 -0.24 -2.41 10.91
C THR A 44 -0.18 -1.91 12.36
N ASN A 45 0.29 -0.68 12.57
CA ASN A 45 0.28 -0.01 13.87
C ASN A 45 -1.03 0.75 14.17
N GLY A 46 -2.09 0.48 13.39
CA GLY A 46 -3.45 0.96 13.65
C GLY A 46 -3.71 2.41 13.25
N LEU A 47 -2.81 3.07 12.53
CA LEU A 47 -3.05 4.44 12.11
C LEU A 47 -4.04 4.54 10.95
N TYR A 48 -4.95 5.51 11.02
CA TYR A 48 -5.74 5.96 9.89
C TYR A 48 -4.86 6.72 8.91
N VAL A 49 -4.84 6.25 7.67
CA VAL A 49 -4.10 6.88 6.57
C VAL A 49 -5.07 7.16 5.43
N ASN A 50 -5.08 8.39 4.94
CA ASN A 50 -5.81 8.77 3.75
C ASN A 50 -4.86 8.89 2.56
N THR A 51 -5.39 8.80 1.35
CA THR A 51 -4.66 9.03 0.10
C THR A 51 -5.29 10.15 -0.71
N ALA A 52 -4.46 11.00 -1.30
CA ALA A 52 -4.90 12.13 -2.13
C ALA A 52 -5.24 11.69 -3.56
N PHE A 53 -6.42 12.07 -4.05
CA PHE A 53 -6.86 11.87 -5.43
C PHE A 53 -6.66 13.09 -6.34
N LYS A 54 -6.06 14.15 -5.83
CA LYS A 54 -5.66 15.35 -6.58
C LYS A 54 -4.37 15.92 -6.02
N SER A 55 -3.62 16.61 -6.85
CA SER A 55 -2.43 17.34 -6.41
C SER A 55 -2.79 18.59 -5.61
N PHE A 56 -1.89 18.98 -4.70
CA PHE A 56 -2.01 20.17 -3.87
C PHE A 56 -0.65 20.69 -3.45
N SER A 57 -0.60 21.93 -2.99
CA SER A 57 0.59 22.54 -2.38
C SER A 57 0.21 23.02 -0.99
N ILE A 58 1.07 22.77 -0.01
CA ILE A 58 0.80 23.15 1.39
C ILE A 58 2.11 23.50 2.12
N ASP A 59 1.98 24.34 3.14
CA ASP A 59 3.11 24.69 3.99
C ASP A 59 3.41 23.54 4.97
N THR A 60 4.68 23.15 4.98
CA THR A 60 5.23 22.12 5.85
C THR A 60 6.35 22.70 6.73
N HIS A 61 6.91 21.89 7.62
CA HIS A 61 8.10 22.29 8.39
C HIS A 61 9.33 22.59 7.54
N GLU A 62 9.36 22.14 6.27
CA GLU A 62 10.42 22.42 5.31
C GLU A 62 10.05 23.56 4.33
N GLY A 63 8.96 24.30 4.59
CA GLY A 63 8.41 25.34 3.72
C GLY A 63 7.26 24.82 2.85
N SER A 64 6.87 25.62 1.86
CA SER A 64 5.80 25.28 0.93
C SER A 64 6.23 24.18 -0.03
N MET A 65 5.43 23.11 -0.11
CA MET A 65 5.76 21.92 -0.89
C MET A 65 4.60 21.43 -1.74
N ASP A 66 4.94 20.84 -2.89
CA ASP A 66 4.00 20.23 -3.80
C ASP A 66 3.85 18.73 -3.53
N PHE A 67 2.60 18.27 -3.52
CA PHE A 67 2.20 16.88 -3.34
C PHE A 67 1.32 16.42 -4.50
N GLY A 68 1.60 15.21 -5.00
CA GLY A 68 0.88 14.61 -6.12
C GLY A 68 -0.18 13.61 -5.68
N TYR A 69 -0.78 12.96 -6.69
CA TYR A 69 -1.69 11.82 -6.49
C TYR A 69 -1.04 10.75 -5.62
N GLY A 70 -1.86 10.10 -4.82
CA GLY A 70 -1.42 9.01 -3.95
C GLY A 70 -0.72 9.48 -2.68
N THR A 71 -0.42 10.78 -2.51
CA THR A 71 0.17 11.30 -1.27
C THR A 71 -0.59 10.79 -0.06
N LEU A 72 0.15 10.19 0.88
CA LEU A 72 -0.42 9.70 2.13
C LEU A 72 -0.59 10.86 3.10
N LEU A 73 -1.77 10.96 3.69
CA LEU A 73 -2.11 11.91 4.75
C LEU A 73 -2.40 11.14 6.04
N ILE A 74 -1.67 11.45 7.08
CA ILE A 74 -1.86 10.90 8.44
C ILE A 74 -2.39 12.03 9.33
N PRO A 75 -3.72 12.18 9.48
CA PRO A 75 -4.32 13.21 10.32
C PRO A 75 -4.18 12.84 11.79
N VAL A 76 -3.56 13.69 12.60
CA VAL A 76 -3.32 13.40 14.02
C VAL A 76 -4.61 13.35 14.83
N GLY A 77 -5.51 14.30 14.62
CA GLY A 77 -6.75 14.41 15.39
C GLY A 77 -7.79 13.31 15.14
N ARG A 78 -7.54 12.35 14.22
CA ARG A 78 -8.45 11.23 13.94
C ARG A 78 -7.88 9.88 14.40
N GLN A 79 -6.71 9.87 15.03
CA GLN A 79 -6.08 8.65 15.53
C GLN A 79 -6.64 8.25 16.90
N GLU A 80 -6.58 6.96 17.21
CA GLU A 80 -6.95 6.41 18.54
C GLU A 80 -5.80 6.49 19.55
N VAL A 81 -4.63 6.92 19.09
CA VAL A 81 -3.40 7.09 19.89
C VAL A 81 -3.05 8.56 20.03
N THR A 82 -2.16 8.90 20.95
CA THR A 82 -1.72 10.27 21.21
C THR A 82 -0.92 10.86 20.05
N ALA A 83 -0.86 12.20 19.95
CA ALA A 83 -0.07 12.89 18.93
C ALA A 83 1.41 12.50 18.98
N GLU A 84 1.95 12.25 20.18
CA GLU A 84 3.32 11.80 20.39
C GLU A 84 3.55 10.39 19.84
N GLU A 85 2.62 9.46 20.09
CA GLU A 85 2.68 8.10 19.54
C GLU A 85 2.54 8.11 18.01
N VAL A 86 1.68 8.97 17.44
CA VAL A 86 1.60 9.17 15.99
C VAL A 86 2.94 9.62 15.43
N ASN A 87 3.58 10.62 16.05
CA ASN A 87 4.88 11.11 15.64
C ASN A 87 5.94 10.00 15.67
N GLN A 88 5.97 9.22 16.74
CA GLN A 88 6.89 8.09 16.86
C GLN A 88 6.67 7.06 15.77
N ILE A 89 5.43 6.61 15.55
CA ILE A 89 5.09 5.61 14.51
C ILE A 89 5.44 6.12 13.11
N VAL A 90 5.16 7.39 12.79
CA VAL A 90 5.50 8.01 11.50
C VAL A 90 7.02 8.03 11.31
N ASN A 91 7.78 8.42 12.33
CA ASN A 91 9.23 8.43 12.28
C ASN A 91 9.82 7.03 12.09
N GLU A 92 9.30 6.02 12.77
CA GLU A 92 9.72 4.63 12.61
C GLU A 92 9.39 4.10 11.21
N ALA A 93 8.18 4.36 10.69
CA ALA A 93 7.75 3.97 9.36
C ALA A 93 8.67 4.53 8.26
N THR A 94 8.96 5.83 8.33
CA THR A 94 9.80 6.52 7.33
C THR A 94 11.28 6.14 7.44
N LYS A 95 11.78 5.93 8.67
CA LYS A 95 13.12 5.40 8.90
C LYS A 95 13.28 3.99 8.34
N LEU A 96 12.30 3.10 8.58
CA LEU A 96 12.29 1.72 8.07
C LEU A 96 12.24 1.68 6.54
N ALA A 97 11.51 2.61 5.92
CA ALA A 97 11.38 2.73 4.48
C ALA A 97 12.52 3.54 3.82
N GLY A 98 13.29 4.30 4.59
CA GLY A 98 14.33 5.20 4.08
C GLY A 98 13.78 6.36 3.25
N ILE A 99 12.60 6.88 3.60
CA ILE A 99 11.90 7.98 2.93
C ILE A 99 11.60 9.11 3.90
N GLN A 100 11.09 10.24 3.39
CA GLN A 100 10.82 11.43 4.19
C GLN A 100 9.31 11.60 4.45
N ALA A 101 8.95 11.98 5.68
CA ALA A 101 7.64 12.54 6.00
C ALA A 101 7.72 14.06 6.18
N TYR A 102 6.60 14.73 5.97
CA TYR A 102 6.47 16.19 6.07
C TYR A 102 5.37 16.54 7.08
N ALA A 103 5.73 17.27 8.14
CA ALA A 103 4.78 17.75 9.13
C ALA A 103 4.13 19.06 8.68
N THR A 104 2.81 19.17 8.82
CA THR A 104 2.07 20.41 8.58
C THR A 104 1.25 20.78 9.82
N LYS A 105 1.06 22.08 10.03
CA LYS A 105 0.26 22.63 11.15
C LYS A 105 -1.09 23.15 10.68
N THR A 106 -1.41 22.99 9.40
CA THR A 106 -2.64 23.50 8.78
C THR A 106 -3.24 22.50 7.82
N GLY A 107 -4.55 22.57 7.64
CA GLY A 107 -5.28 21.82 6.60
C GLY A 107 -5.53 22.63 5.34
N TYR A 108 -5.19 23.91 5.34
CA TYR A 108 -5.41 24.81 4.20
C TYR A 108 -4.23 24.74 3.26
N SER A 109 -4.51 24.34 2.03
CA SER A 109 -3.55 24.29 0.95
C SER A 109 -3.34 25.68 0.33
N THR A 110 -2.12 25.97 -0.06
CA THR A 110 -1.80 27.19 -0.82
C THR A 110 -2.27 27.07 -2.27
N LYS A 111 -2.43 25.82 -2.75
CA LYS A 111 -2.95 25.49 -4.09
C LYS A 111 -3.58 24.08 -4.08
N GLY A 112 -4.65 23.91 -4.85
CA GLY A 112 -5.30 22.60 -5.05
C GLY A 112 -6.33 22.31 -3.97
N ILE A 113 -6.32 21.09 -3.44
CA ILE A 113 -7.31 20.60 -2.47
C ILE A 113 -6.83 20.75 -1.03
N ASP A 114 -7.71 21.17 -0.13
CA ASP A 114 -7.46 21.19 1.31
C ASP A 114 -7.47 19.77 1.89
N LEU A 115 -6.71 19.54 2.99
CA LEU A 115 -6.58 18.22 3.62
C LEU A 115 -7.89 17.65 4.17
N GLY A 116 -8.88 18.49 4.41
CA GLY A 116 -10.24 18.08 4.81
C GLY A 116 -11.20 17.82 3.66
N SER A 117 -10.74 17.91 2.41
CA SER A 117 -11.63 17.77 1.25
C SER A 117 -12.01 16.30 0.99
N GLY A 118 -13.19 16.09 0.34
CA GLY A 118 -13.64 14.77 -0.11
C GLY A 118 -12.76 14.12 -1.20
N ASN A 119 -11.64 14.75 -1.58
CA ASN A 119 -10.64 14.15 -2.47
C ASN A 119 -9.53 13.40 -1.72
N PHE A 120 -9.70 13.19 -0.42
CA PHE A 120 -8.88 12.28 0.39
C PHE A 120 -9.76 11.11 0.84
N GLU A 121 -9.34 9.89 0.53
CA GLU A 121 -10.05 8.68 0.93
C GLU A 121 -9.20 7.84 1.88
N THR A 122 -9.87 7.19 2.84
CA THR A 122 -9.21 6.33 3.82
C THR A 122 -8.74 5.03 3.18
N ILE A 123 -7.47 4.71 3.36
CA ILE A 123 -6.88 3.45 2.89
C ILE A 123 -7.27 2.32 3.83
N ARG A 124 -7.75 1.23 3.24
CA ARG A 124 -7.97 -0.03 3.96
C ARG A 124 -6.76 -0.94 3.74
N GLY A 125 -6.22 -1.50 4.82
CA GLY A 125 -5.11 -2.44 4.75
C GLY A 125 -5.46 -3.64 3.86
N PRO A 126 -4.61 -4.00 2.88
CA PRO A 126 -4.83 -5.19 2.07
C PRO A 126 -4.65 -6.44 2.93
N LYS A 127 -5.59 -7.37 2.80
CA LYS A 127 -5.51 -8.74 3.32
C LYS A 127 -5.37 -9.66 2.11
N ALA A 128 -4.13 -9.87 1.68
CA ALA A 128 -3.83 -10.48 0.39
C ALA A 128 -3.78 -12.00 0.47
N LEU A 129 -4.40 -12.62 -0.53
CA LEU A 129 -4.41 -14.05 -0.81
C LEU A 129 -3.81 -14.30 -2.19
N MET A 130 -2.95 -15.29 -2.34
CA MET A 130 -2.37 -15.69 -3.62
C MET A 130 -2.56 -17.17 -3.86
N VAL A 131 -3.04 -17.52 -5.06
CA VAL A 131 -3.10 -18.92 -5.48
C VAL A 131 -1.74 -19.35 -6.01
N ILE A 132 -1.27 -20.49 -5.51
CA ILE A 132 -0.02 -21.14 -5.88
C ILE A 132 -0.24 -22.63 -6.18
N GLY A 133 0.78 -23.33 -6.62
CA GLY A 133 0.79 -24.78 -6.81
C GLY A 133 0.59 -25.17 -8.27
N ASP A 134 -0.01 -26.35 -8.49
CA ASP A 134 -0.13 -26.95 -9.82
C ASP A 134 -0.82 -26.02 -10.81
N GLY A 135 -0.23 -25.89 -11.99
CA GLY A 135 -0.74 -25.02 -13.06
C GLY A 135 -0.35 -23.54 -12.93
N THR A 136 0.27 -23.11 -11.83
CA THR A 136 0.71 -21.72 -11.63
C THR A 136 2.23 -21.56 -11.78
N SER A 137 2.67 -20.35 -12.15
CA SER A 137 4.10 -20.01 -12.24
C SER A 137 4.72 -19.84 -10.86
N SER A 138 5.57 -20.78 -10.45
CA SER A 138 6.30 -20.71 -9.18
C SER A 138 7.28 -19.52 -9.13
N TYR A 139 7.86 -19.12 -10.26
CA TYR A 139 8.75 -17.96 -10.35
C TYR A 139 7.98 -16.66 -10.03
N GLU A 140 6.84 -16.43 -10.70
CA GLU A 140 6.04 -15.23 -10.46
C GLU A 140 5.43 -15.21 -9.05
N ALA A 141 5.00 -16.37 -8.54
CA ALA A 141 4.56 -16.48 -7.15
C ALA A 141 5.68 -16.10 -6.16
N GLY A 142 6.91 -16.53 -6.44
CA GLY A 142 8.10 -16.16 -5.68
C GLY A 142 8.42 -14.66 -5.76
N GLU A 143 8.30 -14.04 -6.94
CA GLU A 143 8.52 -12.61 -7.15
C GLU A 143 7.48 -11.77 -6.38
N VAL A 144 6.20 -12.12 -6.47
CA VAL A 144 5.12 -11.44 -5.75
C VAL A 144 5.31 -11.57 -4.24
N TRP A 145 5.57 -12.79 -3.77
CA TRP A 145 5.83 -13.03 -2.35
C TRP A 145 7.03 -12.22 -1.86
N HIS A 146 8.16 -12.27 -2.57
CA HIS A 146 9.37 -11.55 -2.20
C HIS A 146 9.15 -10.02 -2.16
N LEU A 147 8.40 -9.49 -3.13
CA LEU A 147 8.08 -8.06 -3.15
C LEU A 147 7.20 -7.69 -1.95
N LEU A 148 6.11 -8.40 -1.73
CA LEU A 148 5.13 -8.01 -0.70
C LEU A 148 5.64 -8.33 0.70
N ASP A 149 6.09 -9.54 0.95
CA ASP A 149 6.48 -10.02 2.28
C ASP A 149 7.85 -9.46 2.68
N GLU A 150 8.88 -9.66 1.84
CA GLU A 150 10.26 -9.30 2.18
C GLU A 150 10.58 -7.81 1.97
N LYS A 151 10.11 -7.19 0.88
CA LYS A 151 10.46 -5.79 0.59
C LYS A 151 9.51 -4.80 1.24
N VAL A 152 8.20 -5.05 1.17
CA VAL A 152 7.17 -4.16 1.73
C VAL A 152 6.87 -4.50 3.19
N GLY A 153 7.07 -5.75 3.62
CA GLY A 153 6.71 -6.25 4.95
C GLY A 153 5.21 -6.52 5.08
N MET A 154 4.51 -6.75 3.96
CA MET A 154 3.09 -7.07 3.90
C MET A 154 2.91 -8.58 3.68
N PRO A 155 2.51 -9.34 4.72
CA PRO A 155 2.31 -10.79 4.59
C PRO A 155 1.25 -11.12 3.54
N ILE A 156 1.54 -12.12 2.70
CA ILE A 156 0.58 -12.66 1.74
C ILE A 156 0.30 -14.14 2.03
N THR A 157 -0.96 -14.49 2.19
CA THR A 157 -1.37 -15.88 2.39
C THR A 157 -1.33 -16.64 1.07
N LYS A 158 -0.68 -17.78 1.07
CA LYS A 158 -0.54 -18.65 -0.11
C LYS A 158 -1.43 -19.89 0.05
N ILE A 159 -2.24 -20.21 -0.94
CA ILE A 159 -3.16 -21.36 -0.93
C ILE A 159 -3.08 -22.14 -2.25
N GLN A 160 -3.53 -23.39 -2.22
CA GLN A 160 -3.79 -24.17 -3.44
C GLN A 160 -5.10 -23.74 -4.09
N SER A 161 -5.25 -23.99 -5.37
CA SER A 161 -6.46 -23.65 -6.14
C SER A 161 -7.74 -24.24 -5.56
N ASP A 162 -7.68 -25.46 -5.02
CA ASP A 162 -8.82 -26.17 -4.45
C ASP A 162 -9.35 -25.50 -3.16
N ASP A 163 -8.51 -24.76 -2.46
CA ASP A 163 -8.89 -24.03 -1.25
C ASP A 163 -9.50 -22.64 -1.53
N LEU A 164 -9.44 -22.16 -2.77
CA LEU A 164 -9.80 -20.78 -3.11
C LEU A 164 -11.24 -20.44 -2.71
N ARG A 165 -12.20 -21.27 -3.10
CA ARG A 165 -13.62 -21.04 -2.78
C ARG A 165 -13.86 -20.88 -1.28
N ARG A 166 -13.24 -21.75 -0.48
CA ARG A 166 -13.34 -21.71 0.98
C ARG A 166 -12.71 -20.43 1.53
N ALA A 167 -11.52 -20.09 1.08
CA ALA A 167 -10.77 -18.93 1.58
C ALA A 167 -11.50 -17.60 1.34
N ILE A 168 -12.01 -17.36 0.11
CA ILE A 168 -12.77 -16.14 -0.20
C ILE A 168 -14.12 -16.09 0.53
N GLY A 169 -14.75 -17.24 0.75
CA GLY A 169 -16.03 -17.34 1.47
C GLY A 169 -15.95 -17.01 2.97
N GLN A 170 -14.76 -17.10 3.57
CA GLN A 170 -14.56 -16.79 5.00
C GLN A 170 -14.55 -15.28 5.31
N GLY A 171 -14.49 -14.42 4.31
CA GLY A 171 -14.48 -12.94 4.47
C GLY A 171 -13.20 -12.35 5.08
N ASN A 172 -12.14 -13.18 5.22
CA ASN A 172 -10.88 -12.75 5.83
C ASN A 172 -9.95 -11.99 4.87
N TYR A 173 -10.20 -12.08 3.56
CA TYR A 173 -9.36 -11.49 2.51
C TYR A 173 -10.14 -10.48 1.69
N ASN A 174 -9.47 -9.42 1.29
CA ASN A 174 -10.01 -8.38 0.42
C ASN A 174 -9.25 -8.24 -0.91
N THR A 175 -8.13 -8.94 -1.05
CA THR A 175 -7.29 -8.90 -2.25
C THR A 175 -6.89 -10.32 -2.64
N LEU A 176 -7.17 -10.70 -3.90
CA LEU A 176 -6.78 -11.97 -4.49
C LEU A 176 -5.77 -11.74 -5.60
N VAL A 177 -4.62 -12.39 -5.53
CA VAL A 177 -3.58 -12.36 -6.55
C VAL A 177 -3.54 -13.69 -7.29
N LEU A 178 -3.72 -13.64 -8.60
CA LEU A 178 -3.54 -14.76 -9.51
C LEU A 178 -2.31 -14.51 -10.39
N VAL A 179 -1.25 -15.25 -10.14
CA VAL A 179 -0.03 -15.22 -10.96
C VAL A 179 -0.27 -15.93 -12.30
N SER A 180 0.63 -15.82 -13.27
CA SER A 180 0.50 -16.54 -14.54
C SER A 180 0.24 -18.02 -14.31
N GLY A 181 -0.81 -18.56 -14.92
CA GLY A 181 -1.21 -19.94 -14.70
C GLY A 181 -2.38 -20.36 -15.57
N ASN A 182 -2.75 -21.64 -15.44
CA ASN A 182 -3.96 -22.19 -16.03
C ASN A 182 -5.02 -22.38 -14.94
N TYR A 183 -6.05 -21.56 -14.97
CA TYR A 183 -7.14 -21.54 -13.99
C TYR A 183 -8.43 -22.19 -14.50
N ASN A 184 -8.40 -22.87 -15.66
CA ASN A 184 -9.58 -23.54 -16.22
C ASN A 184 -10.10 -24.70 -15.35
N SER A 185 -9.25 -25.23 -14.48
CA SER A 185 -9.61 -26.30 -13.53
C SER A 185 -10.37 -25.82 -12.29
N LEU A 186 -10.53 -24.50 -12.08
CA LEU A 186 -11.19 -23.97 -10.89
C LEU A 186 -12.68 -24.37 -10.74
N GLY A 187 -13.31 -24.82 -11.81
CA GLY A 187 -14.73 -25.17 -11.82
C GLY A 187 -15.66 -23.96 -11.75
N GLU A 188 -16.88 -24.13 -12.25
CA GLU A 188 -17.86 -23.05 -12.42
C GLU A 188 -18.28 -22.44 -11.06
N GLU A 189 -18.47 -23.25 -10.05
CA GLU A 189 -18.86 -22.76 -8.70
C GLU A 189 -17.79 -21.85 -8.06
N THR A 190 -16.50 -22.17 -8.25
CA THR A 190 -15.41 -21.35 -7.73
C THR A 190 -15.32 -20.02 -8.50
N LEU A 191 -15.49 -20.10 -9.83
CA LEU A 191 -15.51 -18.93 -10.70
C LEU A 191 -16.65 -17.96 -10.30
N GLU A 192 -17.87 -18.45 -10.16
CA GLU A 192 -19.00 -17.63 -9.72
C GLU A 192 -18.79 -17.09 -8.29
N GLY A 193 -18.18 -17.88 -7.41
CA GLY A 193 -17.77 -17.41 -6.07
C GLY A 193 -16.79 -16.23 -6.14
N VAL A 194 -15.79 -16.29 -7.02
CA VAL A 194 -14.83 -15.18 -7.24
C VAL A 194 -15.55 -13.95 -7.81
N LYS A 195 -16.41 -14.12 -8.80
CA LYS A 195 -17.20 -13.02 -9.38
C LYS A 195 -18.07 -12.33 -8.32
N GLN A 196 -18.77 -13.12 -7.50
CA GLN A 196 -19.60 -12.56 -6.43
C GLN A 196 -18.76 -11.85 -5.37
N TRP A 197 -17.59 -12.41 -5.03
CA TRP A 197 -16.67 -11.78 -4.09
C TRP A 197 -16.14 -10.42 -4.62
N ILE A 198 -15.84 -10.32 -5.92
CA ILE A 198 -15.48 -9.05 -6.58
C ILE A 198 -16.64 -8.04 -6.51
N ARG A 199 -17.88 -8.47 -6.85
CA ARG A 199 -19.07 -7.61 -6.76
C ARG A 199 -19.31 -7.08 -5.33
N ASN A 200 -18.89 -7.83 -4.32
CA ASN A 200 -18.97 -7.44 -2.91
C ASN A 200 -17.78 -6.56 -2.45
N GLY A 201 -16.92 -6.08 -3.37
CA GLY A 201 -15.83 -5.16 -3.09
C GLY A 201 -14.46 -5.81 -2.94
N GLY A 202 -14.31 -7.09 -3.29
CA GLY A 202 -13.00 -7.75 -3.38
C GLY A 202 -12.18 -7.22 -4.55
N THR A 203 -10.86 -7.14 -4.37
CA THR A 203 -9.91 -6.72 -5.41
C THR A 203 -9.21 -7.91 -6.02
N LEU A 204 -9.38 -8.13 -7.32
CA LEU A 204 -8.66 -9.16 -8.08
C LEU A 204 -7.47 -8.54 -8.82
N ILE A 205 -6.29 -9.09 -8.60
CA ILE A 205 -5.06 -8.76 -9.34
C ILE A 205 -4.64 -9.98 -10.14
N THR A 206 -4.54 -9.83 -11.45
CA THR A 206 -4.14 -10.91 -12.37
C THR A 206 -2.85 -10.55 -13.10
N ILE A 207 -1.98 -11.54 -13.30
CA ILE A 207 -0.68 -11.37 -13.96
C ILE A 207 -0.62 -12.27 -15.20
N ARG A 208 -0.29 -11.68 -16.36
CA ARG A 208 -0.08 -12.37 -17.66
C ARG A 208 -1.25 -13.31 -18.04
N ARG A 209 -1.01 -14.64 -18.10
CA ARG A 209 -2.02 -15.64 -18.51
C ARG A 209 -3.25 -15.68 -17.60
N ALA A 210 -3.11 -15.33 -16.33
CA ALA A 210 -4.25 -15.16 -15.45
C ALA A 210 -5.18 -14.02 -15.90
N THR A 211 -4.63 -12.96 -16.51
CA THR A 211 -5.43 -11.87 -17.09
C THR A 211 -6.24 -12.34 -18.31
N GLU A 212 -5.63 -13.13 -19.19
CA GLU A 212 -6.33 -13.74 -20.34
C GLU A 212 -7.48 -14.64 -19.88
N TRP A 213 -7.22 -15.46 -18.86
CA TRP A 213 -8.25 -16.29 -18.24
C TRP A 213 -9.37 -15.46 -17.62
N ALA A 214 -9.07 -14.42 -16.85
CA ALA A 214 -10.07 -13.57 -16.22
C ALA A 214 -10.97 -12.88 -17.27
N ILE A 215 -10.39 -12.37 -18.38
CA ILE A 215 -11.14 -11.74 -19.49
C ILE A 215 -12.06 -12.78 -20.16
N SER A 216 -11.56 -14.00 -20.42
CA SER A 216 -12.36 -15.05 -21.09
C SER A 216 -13.45 -15.64 -20.21
N SER A 217 -13.33 -15.48 -18.89
CA SER A 217 -14.29 -15.97 -17.90
C SER A 217 -15.41 -14.97 -17.57
N GLY A 218 -15.32 -13.73 -18.06
CA GLY A 218 -16.34 -12.67 -17.86
C GLY A 218 -16.25 -12.03 -16.50
#